data_7159ad385c7a5c984735e9c625ccea75
#
_entry.id   7159ad385c7a5c984735e9c625ccea75
#
_cell.length_a   1.000
_cell.length_b   1.000
_cell.length_c   1.000
_cell.angle_alpha   90.00
_cell.angle_beta   90.00
_cell.angle_gamma   90.00
#
_symmetry.space_group_name_H-M   'P 1'
#
loop_
_entity.id
_entity.type
_entity.pdbx_description
1 polymer ?
#
loop_
_entity_poly.entity_id
_entity_poly.type
_entity_poly.pdbx_seq_one_letter_code
_entity_poly.pdbx_strand_id
1 'polypeptide(L)'
;MQPAGPDDVAPARALMLRVLEEDLGYGFRPEWHADVADPATAYLRTPGQVLLLARDDDGVLMGTTAVRTGGPRSPQALVERYADRPVAQLVRVWVLAEHRRRGVARALVTAAARWAVTEGGYRTLCLHTDTAVPGAEAFWRSLPVVEVLDERVPGELLQTVHFELDTTALLGNPGRPADD
;
A
#
# COMPACT_ATOMS: atom_id res chain seq x y z
N MET A 1 -4.95 -7.19 11.91
CA MET A 1 -5.20 -6.63 10.57
C MET A 1 -6.51 -7.15 10.07
N GLN A 2 -7.40 -6.28 9.62
CA GLN A 2 -8.76 -6.66 9.16
C GLN A 2 -9.19 -5.80 7.99
N PRO A 3 -10.02 -6.31 7.06
CA PRO A 3 -10.71 -5.48 6.08
C PRO A 3 -11.61 -4.44 6.74
N ALA A 4 -11.65 -3.24 6.16
CA ALA A 4 -12.53 -2.17 6.64
C ALA A 4 -14.00 -2.48 6.32
N GLY A 5 -14.85 -2.26 7.29
CA GLY A 5 -16.30 -2.24 7.11
C GLY A 5 -16.84 -0.81 6.93
N PRO A 6 -18.19 -0.67 6.77
CA PRO A 6 -18.80 0.65 6.59
C PRO A 6 -18.51 1.63 7.74
N ASP A 7 -18.47 1.12 8.98
CA ASP A 7 -18.22 1.94 10.18
C ASP A 7 -16.75 2.40 10.29
N ASP A 8 -15.83 1.74 9.57
CA ASP A 8 -14.42 2.06 9.55
C ASP A 8 -14.07 3.19 8.57
N VAL A 9 -14.97 3.53 7.65
CA VAL A 9 -14.67 4.50 6.57
C VAL A 9 -14.27 5.87 7.10
N ALA A 10 -15.04 6.41 8.04
CA ALA A 10 -14.75 7.74 8.58
C ALA A 10 -13.47 7.77 9.43
N PRO A 11 -13.22 6.82 10.35
CA PRO A 11 -11.94 6.74 11.07
C PRO A 11 -10.73 6.53 10.15
N ALA A 12 -10.83 5.66 9.16
CA ALA A 12 -9.74 5.42 8.21
C ALA A 12 -9.42 6.66 7.38
N ARG A 13 -10.47 7.35 6.88
CA ARG A 13 -10.29 8.61 6.16
C ARG A 13 -9.62 9.68 7.02
N ALA A 14 -10.04 9.80 8.28
CA ALA A 14 -9.42 10.75 9.21
C ALA A 14 -7.93 10.47 9.42
N LEU A 15 -7.54 9.19 9.61
CA LEU A 15 -6.14 8.79 9.70
C LEU A 15 -5.37 9.15 8.42
N MET A 16 -5.92 8.82 7.26
CA MET A 16 -5.25 9.10 5.98
C MET A 16 -5.04 10.60 5.77
N LEU A 17 -6.03 11.44 6.10
CA LEU A 17 -5.91 12.90 6.01
C LEU A 17 -4.84 13.44 6.98
N ARG A 18 -4.79 12.92 8.20
CA ARG A 18 -3.78 13.28 9.19
C ARG A 18 -2.37 12.98 8.67
N VAL A 19 -2.13 11.80 8.10
CA VAL A 19 -0.82 11.45 7.52
C VAL A 19 -0.46 12.36 6.35
N LEU A 20 -1.41 12.69 5.48
CA LEU A 20 -1.18 13.62 4.37
C LEU A 20 -0.75 15.00 4.84
N GLU A 21 -1.33 15.48 5.93
CA GLU A 21 -1.11 16.81 6.46
C GLU A 21 0.16 16.90 7.31
N GLU A 22 0.35 15.94 8.22
CA GLU A 22 1.44 15.98 9.20
C GLU A 22 2.76 15.41 8.68
N ASP A 23 2.71 14.36 7.82
CA ASP A 23 3.91 13.60 7.45
C ASP A 23 4.38 13.86 6.01
N LEU A 24 3.46 14.06 5.06
CA LEU A 24 3.81 14.17 3.65
C LEU A 24 3.98 15.63 3.21
N GLY A 25 3.50 16.59 4.00
CA GLY A 25 3.76 18.02 3.85
C GLY A 25 3.09 18.71 2.64
N TYR A 26 2.47 17.95 1.72
CA TYR A 26 1.74 18.51 0.57
C TYR A 26 0.22 18.50 0.75
N GLY A 27 -0.27 17.94 1.86
CA GLY A 27 -1.68 17.91 2.23
C GLY A 27 -2.58 17.12 1.28
N PHE A 28 -3.89 17.25 1.48
CA PHE A 28 -4.87 16.59 0.62
C PHE A 28 -4.98 17.28 -0.74
N ARG A 29 -4.86 16.48 -1.81
CA ARG A 29 -5.02 16.91 -3.21
C ARG A 29 -6.04 16.01 -3.90
N PRO A 30 -7.21 16.52 -4.32
CA PRO A 30 -8.28 15.71 -4.92
C PRO A 30 -7.83 14.88 -6.12
N GLU A 31 -6.96 15.43 -6.95
CA GLU A 31 -6.42 14.79 -8.16
C GLU A 31 -5.55 13.55 -7.86
N TRP A 32 -4.94 13.47 -6.67
CA TRP A 32 -4.08 12.36 -6.25
C TRP A 32 -4.74 11.46 -5.21
N HIS A 33 -5.78 11.97 -4.53
CA HIS A 33 -6.35 11.36 -3.35
C HIS A 33 -7.87 11.14 -3.46
N ALA A 34 -8.36 10.88 -4.67
CA ALA A 34 -9.78 10.60 -4.89
C ALA A 34 -10.29 9.43 -4.05
N ASP A 35 -9.43 8.43 -3.83
CA ASP A 35 -9.69 7.27 -2.98
C ASP A 35 -9.73 7.61 -1.47
N VAL A 36 -9.01 8.64 -1.04
CA VAL A 36 -9.09 9.19 0.33
C VAL A 36 -10.32 10.07 0.50
N ALA A 37 -10.76 10.73 -0.59
CA ALA A 37 -12.01 11.51 -0.57
C ALA A 37 -13.22 10.60 -0.33
N ASP A 38 -13.28 9.45 -1.01
CA ASP A 38 -14.35 8.45 -0.86
C ASP A 38 -13.80 7.02 -0.77
N PRO A 39 -13.29 6.62 0.42
CA PRO A 39 -12.78 5.27 0.62
C PRO A 39 -13.84 4.18 0.49
N ALA A 40 -15.10 4.51 0.77
CA ALA A 40 -16.21 3.56 0.65
C ALA A 40 -16.39 3.10 -0.79
N THR A 41 -16.46 4.03 -1.73
CA THR A 41 -16.55 3.69 -3.15
C THR A 41 -15.26 3.03 -3.63
N ALA A 42 -14.10 3.60 -3.25
CA ALA A 42 -12.82 3.10 -3.73
C ALA A 42 -12.54 1.64 -3.30
N TYR A 43 -12.85 1.28 -2.06
CA TYR A 43 -12.33 0.04 -1.48
C TYR A 43 -13.40 -0.94 -0.99
N LEU A 44 -14.62 -0.46 -0.65
CA LEU A 44 -15.67 -1.33 -0.14
C LEU A 44 -16.66 -1.73 -1.23
N ARG A 45 -16.91 -0.84 -2.21
CA ARG A 45 -17.89 -1.07 -3.27
C ARG A 45 -17.28 -1.51 -4.59
N THR A 46 -15.98 -1.30 -4.78
CA THR A 46 -15.28 -1.69 -6.01
C THR A 46 -14.72 -3.10 -5.87
N PRO A 47 -15.20 -4.06 -6.68
CA PRO A 47 -14.70 -5.43 -6.65
C PRO A 47 -13.18 -5.50 -6.90
N GLY A 48 -12.51 -6.45 -6.25
CA GLY A 48 -11.08 -6.67 -6.41
C GLY A 48 -10.21 -5.63 -5.67
N GLN A 49 -10.81 -4.79 -4.82
CA GLN A 49 -10.09 -3.81 -3.99
C GLN A 49 -10.40 -4.02 -2.51
N VAL A 50 -9.49 -3.62 -1.66
CA VAL A 50 -9.68 -3.68 -0.19
C VAL A 50 -8.91 -2.57 0.50
N LEU A 51 -9.48 -2.06 1.57
CA LEU A 51 -8.81 -1.26 2.59
C LEU A 51 -8.59 -2.14 3.82
N LEU A 52 -7.35 -2.24 4.28
CA LEU A 52 -6.98 -3.00 5.48
C LEU A 52 -6.57 -2.04 6.59
N LEU A 53 -6.97 -2.37 7.79
CA LEU A 53 -6.76 -1.57 8.99
C LEU A 53 -5.89 -2.32 10.00
N ALA A 54 -4.97 -1.59 10.61
CA ALA A 54 -4.23 -2.03 11.80
C ALA A 54 -4.85 -1.38 13.03
N ARG A 55 -5.30 -2.19 13.96
CA ARG A 55 -5.76 -1.76 15.29
C ARG A 55 -4.89 -2.42 16.37
N ASP A 56 -4.72 -1.75 17.49
CA ASP A 56 -4.15 -2.34 18.69
C ASP A 56 -5.18 -3.16 19.48
N ASP A 57 -4.77 -3.67 20.64
CA ASP A 57 -5.61 -4.52 21.48
C ASP A 57 -6.80 -3.76 22.11
N ASP A 58 -6.69 -2.44 22.22
CA ASP A 58 -7.76 -1.55 22.68
C ASP A 58 -8.69 -1.08 21.53
N GLY A 59 -8.42 -1.53 20.30
CA GLY A 59 -9.20 -1.19 19.12
C GLY A 59 -8.80 0.15 18.46
N VAL A 60 -7.75 0.80 18.94
CA VAL A 60 -7.26 2.08 18.39
C VAL A 60 -6.67 1.87 17.00
N LEU A 61 -7.10 2.67 16.04
CA LEU A 61 -6.61 2.61 14.67
C LEU A 61 -5.19 3.18 14.57
N MET A 62 -4.24 2.33 14.20
CA MET A 62 -2.81 2.66 14.11
C MET A 62 -2.34 2.97 12.70
N GLY A 63 -2.98 2.39 11.70
CA GLY A 63 -2.54 2.53 10.30
C GLY A 63 -3.46 1.86 9.31
N THR A 64 -3.20 2.14 8.04
CA THR A 64 -3.97 1.64 6.89
C THR A 64 -3.05 1.10 5.81
N THR A 65 -3.59 0.25 4.95
CA THR A 65 -3.08 -0.04 3.60
C THR A 65 -4.23 -0.42 2.70
N ALA A 66 -4.07 -0.26 1.40
CA ALA A 66 -5.08 -0.71 0.46
C ALA A 66 -4.46 -1.45 -0.73
N VAL A 67 -5.23 -2.38 -1.28
CA VAL A 67 -4.96 -3.03 -2.57
C VAL A 67 -5.94 -2.47 -3.58
N ARG A 68 -5.42 -1.96 -4.68
CA ARG A 68 -6.20 -1.39 -5.77
C ARG A 68 -5.93 -2.19 -7.05
N THR A 69 -7.00 -2.59 -7.74
CA THR A 69 -6.91 -3.31 -9.01
C THR A 69 -6.19 -2.51 -10.09
N GLY A 70 -5.48 -3.20 -10.96
CA GLY A 70 -4.74 -2.64 -12.09
C GLY A 70 -3.35 -2.11 -11.74
N GLY A 71 -2.54 -1.90 -12.77
CA GLY A 71 -1.21 -1.31 -12.67
C GLY A 71 -1.23 0.22 -12.58
N PRO A 72 -0.05 0.85 -12.50
CA PRO A 72 0.11 2.29 -12.60
C PRO A 72 -0.48 2.85 -13.90
N ARG A 73 -0.98 4.08 -13.85
CA ARG A 73 -1.50 4.80 -15.03
C ARG A 73 -0.44 5.65 -15.72
N SER A 74 0.72 5.77 -15.09
CA SER A 74 1.93 6.45 -15.57
C SER A 74 3.14 5.89 -14.84
N PRO A 75 4.37 6.07 -15.38
CA PRO A 75 4.63 6.46 -16.75
C PRO A 75 4.27 5.36 -17.76
N GLN A 76 4.30 5.69 -19.05
CA GLN A 76 3.87 4.77 -20.12
C GLN A 76 4.59 3.41 -20.08
N ALA A 77 5.87 3.39 -19.75
CA ALA A 77 6.65 2.16 -19.62
C ALA A 77 6.06 1.17 -18.58
N LEU A 78 5.51 1.68 -17.47
CA LEU A 78 4.84 0.84 -16.46
C LEU A 78 3.44 0.42 -16.90
N VAL A 79 2.71 1.28 -17.62
CA VAL A 79 1.41 0.92 -18.21
C VAL A 79 1.59 -0.28 -19.14
N GLU A 80 2.58 -0.24 -20.05
CA GLU A 80 2.91 -1.32 -20.97
C GLU A 80 3.41 -2.58 -20.24
N ARG A 81 4.25 -2.41 -19.22
CA ARG A 81 4.77 -3.53 -18.42
C ARG A 81 3.66 -4.37 -17.80
N TYR A 82 2.55 -3.74 -17.41
CA TYR A 82 1.47 -4.40 -16.65
C TYR A 82 0.18 -4.63 -17.46
N ALA A 83 0.13 -4.26 -18.74
CA ALA A 83 -1.09 -4.25 -19.57
C ALA A 83 -1.84 -5.59 -19.56
N ASP A 84 -1.13 -6.71 -19.67
CA ASP A 84 -1.73 -8.05 -19.83
C ASP A 84 -1.50 -8.94 -18.60
N ARG A 85 -1.37 -8.33 -17.40
CA ARG A 85 -1.09 -9.06 -16.17
C ARG A 85 -2.20 -8.89 -15.13
N PRO A 86 -2.53 -9.93 -14.36
CA PRO A 86 -3.36 -9.80 -13.17
C PRO A 86 -2.57 -9.10 -12.06
N VAL A 87 -2.49 -7.77 -12.16
CA VAL A 87 -1.72 -6.88 -11.28
C VAL A 87 -2.64 -6.06 -10.39
N ALA A 88 -2.17 -5.80 -9.18
CA ALA A 88 -2.74 -4.80 -8.29
C ALA A 88 -1.66 -3.87 -7.76
N GLN A 89 -2.08 -2.71 -7.30
CA GLN A 89 -1.22 -1.75 -6.60
C GLN A 89 -1.45 -1.82 -5.10
N LEU A 90 -0.34 -1.88 -4.36
CA LEU A 90 -0.32 -1.64 -2.92
C LEU A 90 -0.18 -0.14 -2.69
N VAL A 91 -1.16 0.46 -2.03
CA VAL A 91 -1.24 1.90 -1.80
C VAL A 91 -1.60 2.22 -0.35
N ARG A 92 -1.39 3.46 0.06
CA ARG A 92 -1.82 3.99 1.37
C ARG A 92 -1.29 3.18 2.56
N VAL A 93 -0.03 2.71 2.47
CA VAL A 93 0.66 2.07 3.59
C VAL A 93 1.10 3.17 4.55
N TRP A 94 0.19 3.56 5.42
CA TRP A 94 0.35 4.69 6.31
C TRP A 94 0.17 4.27 7.77
N VAL A 95 1.09 4.68 8.61
CA VAL A 95 1.09 4.40 10.05
C VAL A 95 1.29 5.72 10.78
N LEU A 96 0.42 6.01 11.73
CA LEU A 96 0.52 7.20 12.57
C LEU A 96 1.89 7.24 13.28
N ALA A 97 2.46 8.43 13.42
CA ALA A 97 3.81 8.64 13.93
C ALA A 97 4.06 7.93 15.27
N GLU A 98 3.10 8.02 16.19
CA GLU A 98 3.12 7.41 17.53
C GLU A 98 3.09 5.88 17.52
N HIS A 99 2.72 5.25 16.38
CA HIS A 99 2.68 3.79 16.23
C HIS A 99 3.77 3.23 15.31
N ARG A 100 4.70 4.07 14.83
CA ARG A 100 5.81 3.65 13.97
C ARG A 100 6.85 2.84 14.73
N ARG A 101 7.75 2.18 14.00
CA ARG A 101 8.86 1.36 14.52
C ARG A 101 8.42 0.16 15.37
N ARG A 102 7.14 -0.20 15.31
CA ARG A 102 6.51 -1.32 16.03
C ARG A 102 6.10 -2.47 15.09
N GLY A 103 6.60 -2.48 13.85
CA GLY A 103 6.29 -3.52 12.87
C GLY A 103 4.94 -3.38 12.16
N VAL A 104 4.13 -2.36 12.49
CA VAL A 104 2.76 -2.17 11.97
C VAL A 104 2.73 -2.11 10.44
N ALA A 105 3.61 -1.32 9.81
CA ALA A 105 3.67 -1.22 8.35
C ALA A 105 3.98 -2.57 7.69
N ARG A 106 4.96 -3.33 8.23
CA ARG A 106 5.30 -4.67 7.71
C ARG A 106 4.11 -5.62 7.82
N ALA A 107 3.41 -5.61 8.95
CA ALA A 107 2.23 -6.44 9.17
C ALA A 107 1.08 -6.07 8.20
N LEU A 108 0.86 -4.77 7.96
CA LEU A 108 -0.10 -4.29 6.96
C LEU A 108 0.26 -4.77 5.54
N VAL A 109 1.52 -4.61 5.12
CA VAL A 109 2.01 -5.08 3.80
C VAL A 109 1.85 -6.58 3.66
N THR A 110 2.19 -7.36 4.71
CA THR A 110 2.02 -8.82 4.70
C THR A 110 0.55 -9.22 4.58
N ALA A 111 -0.34 -8.54 5.29
CA ALA A 111 -1.80 -8.79 5.21
C ALA A 111 -2.35 -8.44 3.81
N ALA A 112 -1.92 -7.32 3.24
CA ALA A 112 -2.31 -6.89 1.90
C ALA A 112 -1.80 -7.85 0.82
N ALA A 113 -0.56 -8.32 0.91
CA ALA A 113 0.00 -9.30 0.01
C ALA A 113 -0.77 -10.63 0.07
N ARG A 114 -1.10 -11.09 1.28
CA ARG A 114 -1.91 -12.30 1.46
C ARG A 114 -3.27 -12.13 0.82
N TRP A 115 -3.99 -11.07 1.13
CA TRP A 115 -5.30 -10.80 0.54
C TRP A 115 -5.23 -10.72 -0.99
N ALA A 116 -4.23 -10.03 -1.54
CA ALA A 116 -4.05 -9.88 -2.97
C ALA A 116 -3.93 -11.24 -3.68
N VAL A 117 -3.22 -12.20 -3.07
CA VAL A 117 -3.02 -13.55 -3.63
C VAL A 117 -4.24 -14.44 -3.41
N THR A 118 -4.84 -14.45 -2.20
CA THR A 118 -5.88 -15.43 -1.83
C THR A 118 -7.27 -15.00 -2.26
N GLU A 119 -7.60 -13.72 -2.10
CA GLU A 119 -8.94 -13.18 -2.34
C GLU A 119 -9.00 -12.38 -3.65
N GLY A 120 -7.96 -11.58 -3.92
CA GLY A 120 -7.89 -10.72 -5.10
C GLY A 120 -7.51 -11.45 -6.38
N GLY A 121 -6.87 -12.63 -6.30
CA GLY A 121 -6.42 -13.40 -7.45
C GLY A 121 -5.26 -12.75 -8.23
N TYR A 122 -4.56 -11.79 -7.62
CA TYR A 122 -3.45 -11.08 -8.26
C TYR A 122 -2.15 -11.89 -8.17
N ARG A 123 -1.37 -11.87 -9.24
CA ARG A 123 -0.04 -12.52 -9.30
C ARG A 123 1.10 -11.53 -9.14
N THR A 124 0.83 -10.25 -9.38
CA THR A 124 1.81 -9.19 -9.26
C THR A 124 1.25 -8.09 -8.36
N LEU A 125 2.01 -7.69 -7.37
CA LEU A 125 1.68 -6.57 -6.50
C LEU A 125 2.77 -5.50 -6.67
N CYS A 126 2.42 -4.41 -7.34
CA CYS A 126 3.33 -3.28 -7.55
C CYS A 126 3.03 -2.15 -6.56
N LEU A 127 4.00 -1.30 -6.37
CA LEU A 127 3.88 -0.11 -5.53
C LEU A 127 4.83 0.99 -6.01
N HIS A 128 4.62 2.19 -5.54
CA HIS A 128 5.60 3.26 -5.64
C HIS A 128 5.75 3.96 -4.29
N THR A 129 6.87 4.62 -4.11
CA THR A 129 7.13 5.43 -2.93
C THR A 129 7.82 6.73 -3.32
N ASP A 130 7.53 7.79 -2.57
CA ASP A 130 8.30 9.01 -2.62
C ASP A 130 9.49 8.86 -1.66
N THR A 131 10.69 8.90 -2.20
CA THR A 131 11.93 8.73 -1.43
C THR A 131 12.31 9.99 -0.64
N ALA A 132 11.64 11.12 -0.90
CA ALA A 132 11.76 12.33 -0.08
C ALA A 132 11.12 12.14 1.31
N VAL A 133 10.20 11.19 1.47
CA VAL A 133 9.60 10.86 2.77
C VAL A 133 10.61 10.10 3.63
N PRO A 134 11.01 10.63 4.80
CA PRO A 134 12.05 10.01 5.62
C PRO A 134 11.74 8.57 6.00
N GLY A 135 12.66 7.66 5.64
CA GLY A 135 12.58 6.24 5.97
C GLY A 135 11.69 5.41 5.05
N ALA A 136 10.94 6.00 4.11
CA ALA A 136 10.05 5.26 3.22
C ALA A 136 10.83 4.30 2.31
N GLU A 137 11.86 4.78 1.60
CA GLU A 137 12.68 3.93 0.74
C GLU A 137 13.38 2.82 1.53
N ALA A 138 13.97 3.14 2.68
CA ALA A 138 14.63 2.15 3.54
C ALA A 138 13.65 1.06 4.03
N PHE A 139 12.42 1.44 4.35
CA PHE A 139 11.38 0.47 4.70
C PHE A 139 11.08 -0.47 3.54
N TRP A 140 10.83 0.05 2.32
CA TRP A 140 10.52 -0.79 1.17
C TRP A 140 11.67 -1.72 0.81
N ARG A 141 12.91 -1.22 0.78
CA ARG A 141 14.10 -2.04 0.53
C ARG A 141 14.40 -3.08 1.61
N SER A 142 13.77 -2.97 2.79
CA SER A 142 13.82 -4.00 3.85
C SER A 142 12.87 -5.17 3.63
N LEU A 143 12.00 -5.08 2.61
CA LEU A 143 11.08 -6.12 2.18
C LEU A 143 11.62 -6.82 0.92
N PRO A 144 11.13 -8.01 0.57
CA PRO A 144 11.49 -8.66 -0.68
C PRO A 144 10.82 -7.93 -1.86
N VAL A 145 11.43 -6.85 -2.31
CA VAL A 145 10.98 -6.04 -3.45
C VAL A 145 12.04 -6.03 -4.55
N VAL A 146 11.57 -5.90 -5.78
CA VAL A 146 12.41 -5.64 -6.96
C VAL A 146 12.10 -4.24 -7.46
N GLU A 147 13.13 -3.41 -7.60
CA GLU A 147 13.00 -2.10 -8.23
C GLU A 147 12.73 -2.28 -9.72
N VAL A 148 11.69 -1.63 -10.22
CA VAL A 148 11.28 -1.75 -11.62
C VAL A 148 11.45 -0.47 -12.41
N LEU A 149 11.45 0.66 -11.73
CA LEU A 149 11.71 1.97 -12.35
C LEU A 149 12.07 2.99 -11.26
N ASP A 150 13.07 3.81 -11.56
CA ASP A 150 13.46 4.97 -10.79
C ASP A 150 13.14 6.24 -11.60
N GLU A 151 12.22 7.04 -11.12
CA GLU A 151 11.77 8.30 -11.73
C GLU A 151 12.28 9.53 -10.96
N ARG A 152 13.31 9.38 -10.15
CA ARG A 152 13.86 10.52 -9.41
C ARG A 152 14.52 11.53 -10.36
N VAL A 153 14.08 12.77 -10.27
CA VAL A 153 14.65 13.90 -11.02
C VAL A 153 15.05 14.98 -10.02
N PRO A 154 16.31 15.41 -10.02
CA PRO A 154 16.75 16.49 -9.13
C PRO A 154 15.91 17.74 -9.30
N GLY A 155 15.39 18.26 -8.18
CA GLY A 155 14.57 19.48 -8.15
C GLY A 155 13.06 19.27 -8.33
N GLU A 156 12.61 18.07 -8.69
CA GLU A 156 11.18 17.74 -8.71
C GLU A 156 10.63 17.51 -7.31
N LEU A 157 9.33 17.81 -7.13
CA LEU A 157 8.63 17.68 -5.84
C LEU A 157 8.55 16.21 -5.38
N LEU A 158 8.29 15.30 -6.31
CA LEU A 158 8.16 13.88 -6.02
C LEU A 158 9.41 13.15 -6.50
N GLN A 159 9.99 12.37 -5.62
CA GLN A 159 11.18 11.56 -5.88
C GLN A 159 10.75 10.09 -5.89
N THR A 160 10.13 9.67 -6.99
CA THR A 160 9.40 8.39 -7.05
C THR A 160 10.30 7.24 -7.48
N VAL A 161 10.19 6.13 -6.74
CA VAL A 161 10.72 4.81 -7.13
C VAL A 161 9.61 3.78 -7.10
N HIS A 162 9.57 2.94 -8.11
CA HIS A 162 8.58 1.88 -8.29
C HIS A 162 9.17 0.51 -8.00
N PHE A 163 8.39 -0.33 -7.32
CA PHE A 163 8.80 -1.68 -6.94
C PHE A 163 7.71 -2.70 -7.29
N GLU A 164 8.14 -3.94 -7.53
CA GLU A 164 7.29 -5.14 -7.43
C GLU A 164 7.60 -5.85 -6.12
N LEU A 165 6.58 -6.25 -5.39
CA LEU A 165 6.69 -7.02 -4.17
C LEU A 165 6.72 -8.52 -4.51
N ASP A 166 7.77 -9.22 -4.11
CA ASP A 166 7.81 -10.69 -4.16
C ASP A 166 6.94 -11.26 -3.03
N THR A 167 5.69 -11.52 -3.38
CA THR A 167 4.70 -12.06 -2.44
C THR A 167 5.06 -13.46 -1.96
N THR A 168 5.75 -14.25 -2.79
CA THR A 168 6.19 -15.62 -2.44
C THR A 168 7.28 -15.58 -1.37
N ALA A 169 8.29 -14.72 -1.55
CA ALA A 169 9.33 -14.55 -0.56
C ALA A 169 8.80 -13.90 0.74
N LEU A 170 7.82 -12.99 0.62
CA LEU A 170 7.23 -12.32 1.80
C LEU A 170 6.35 -13.24 2.64
N LEU A 171 5.53 -14.09 2.00
CA LEU A 171 4.54 -14.93 2.69
C LEU A 171 5.10 -16.30 3.08
N GLY A 172 6.27 -16.66 2.58
CA GLY A 172 6.76 -18.04 2.58
C GLY A 172 6.01 -18.89 1.55
N ASN A 173 6.63 -19.95 1.10
CA ASN A 173 5.99 -20.87 0.15
C ASN A 173 4.88 -21.65 0.87
N PRO A 174 3.58 -21.47 0.58
CA PRO A 174 2.50 -22.17 1.27
C PRO A 174 2.48 -23.68 1.02
N GLY A 175 3.41 -24.21 0.22
CA GLY A 175 3.49 -25.62 -0.18
C GLY A 175 4.71 -26.37 0.36
N ARG A 176 5.56 -25.78 1.21
CA ARG A 176 6.65 -26.53 1.83
C ARG A 176 6.21 -26.99 3.23
N PRO A 177 6.01 -28.31 3.46
CA PRO A 177 5.84 -28.81 4.82
C PRO A 177 7.07 -28.40 5.65
N ALA A 178 6.84 -28.02 6.90
CA ALA A 178 7.93 -27.82 7.84
C ALA A 178 8.74 -29.14 7.88
N ASP A 179 10.00 -29.09 7.47
CA ASP A 179 10.92 -30.19 7.68
C ASP A 179 11.12 -30.28 9.21
N ASP A 180 10.64 -31.38 9.80
CA ASP A 180 10.88 -31.80 11.18
C ASP A 180 12.38 -32.09 11.41
#